data_89d9d67e62bedda659258148b31b6cc9
#
_entry.id   89d9d67e62bedda659258148b31b6cc9
#
_cell.length_a   1.000
_cell.length_b   1.000
_cell.length_c   1.000
_cell.angle_alpha   90.00
_cell.angle_beta   90.00
_cell.angle_gamma   90.00
#
_symmetry.space_group_name_H-M   'P 1'
#
loop_
_entity.id
_entity.type
_entity.pdbx_description
1 polymer ?
#
loop_
_entity_poly.entity_id
_entity_poly.type
_entity_poly.pdbx_seq_one_letter_code
_entity_poly.pdbx_strand_id
1 'polypeptide(L)'
;MFASLRNRAPYDTWTDGSLRAFVEHGTAELADGTVELKCPPAIEARMYGAGSATPLDEALRITDSSLRIIRAELSDRVPQPAVDAACRLARDCRAVIMPGVTHFAPMEQPEAVARLCLELLAE
;
A
#
# COMPACT_ATOMS: atom_id res chain seq x y z
N MET A 1 16.33 -6.11 -15.42
CA MET A 1 14.99 -6.03 -14.80
C MET A 1 14.50 -4.59 -14.62
N PHE A 2 15.22 -3.67 -13.98
CA PHE A 2 14.80 -2.28 -13.78
C PHE A 2 14.24 -1.61 -15.05
N ALA A 3 15.02 -1.54 -16.13
CA ALA A 3 14.59 -0.91 -17.38
C ALA A 3 13.35 -1.56 -18.02
N SER A 4 13.13 -2.85 -17.80
CA SER A 4 11.95 -3.57 -18.29
C SER A 4 10.69 -3.22 -17.50
N LEU A 5 10.81 -2.95 -16.19
CA LEU A 5 9.69 -2.60 -15.33
C LEU A 5 9.33 -1.11 -15.45
N ARG A 6 10.31 -0.22 -15.60
CA ARG A 6 10.12 1.23 -15.64
C ARG A 6 9.03 1.71 -16.60
N ASN A 7 8.81 1.02 -17.70
CA ASN A 7 7.83 1.39 -18.74
C ASN A 7 6.53 0.57 -18.66
N ARG A 8 6.25 -0.04 -17.51
CA ARG A 8 5.06 -0.88 -17.30
C ARG A 8 4.31 -0.42 -16.05
N ALA A 9 2.98 -0.28 -16.17
CA ALA A 9 2.14 -0.10 -15.01
C ALA A 9 2.26 -1.30 -14.05
N PRO A 10 2.25 -1.07 -12.73
CA PRO A 10 2.17 0.22 -12.04
C PRO A 10 3.53 0.89 -11.80
N TYR A 11 4.64 0.32 -12.27
CA TYR A 11 6.01 0.74 -11.94
C TYR A 11 6.43 2.04 -12.63
N ASP A 12 5.72 2.45 -13.67
CA ASP A 12 5.95 3.67 -14.44
C ASP A 12 5.71 4.96 -13.63
N THR A 13 4.87 4.90 -12.60
CA THR A 13 4.58 6.03 -11.69
C THR A 13 5.52 6.08 -10.48
N TRP A 14 6.24 5.00 -10.16
CA TRP A 14 7.11 4.92 -8.99
C TRP A 14 8.35 5.82 -9.11
N THR A 15 8.92 6.26 -8.00
CA THR A 15 10.25 6.88 -8.04
C THR A 15 11.31 5.87 -8.47
N ASP A 16 12.42 6.36 -9.03
CA ASP A 16 13.55 5.49 -9.37
C ASP A 16 14.12 4.77 -8.15
N GLY A 17 14.14 5.45 -6.99
CA GLY A 17 14.58 4.87 -5.73
C GLY A 17 13.71 3.70 -5.30
N SER A 18 12.38 3.88 -5.33
CA SER A 18 11.41 2.82 -4.98
C SER A 18 11.52 1.62 -5.91
N LEU A 19 11.65 1.88 -7.22
CA LEU A 19 11.78 0.78 -8.18
C LEU A 19 13.10 0.03 -8.05
N ARG A 20 14.21 0.74 -7.77
CA ARG A 20 15.51 0.10 -7.49
C ARG A 20 15.43 -0.77 -6.25
N ALA A 21 14.88 -0.26 -5.15
CA ALA A 21 14.69 -1.02 -3.91
C ALA A 21 13.81 -2.26 -4.13
N PHE A 22 12.73 -2.15 -4.91
CA PHE A 22 11.90 -3.30 -5.27
C PHE A 22 12.69 -4.37 -6.05
N VAL A 23 13.47 -3.97 -7.05
CA VAL A 23 14.28 -4.91 -7.83
C VAL A 23 15.37 -5.57 -6.96
N GLU A 24 16.02 -4.82 -6.08
CA GLU A 24 17.10 -5.33 -5.22
C GLU A 24 16.57 -6.23 -4.11
N HIS A 25 15.49 -5.85 -3.45
CA HIS A 25 15.01 -6.51 -2.24
C HIS A 25 13.80 -7.41 -2.48
N GLY A 26 13.00 -7.18 -3.50
CA GLY A 26 11.80 -7.94 -3.84
C GLY A 26 12.07 -9.14 -4.76
N THR A 27 13.28 -9.27 -5.31
CA THR A 27 13.65 -10.35 -6.21
C THR A 27 14.86 -11.15 -5.71
N ALA A 28 15.06 -12.34 -6.27
CA ALA A 28 16.22 -13.19 -6.05
C ALA A 28 16.78 -13.67 -7.40
N GLU A 29 18.09 -13.71 -7.53
CA GLU A 29 18.79 -14.31 -8.67
C GLU A 29 18.94 -15.81 -8.43
N LEU A 30 18.57 -16.61 -9.45
CA LEU A 30 18.69 -18.06 -9.42
C LEU A 30 20.05 -18.51 -9.99
N ALA A 31 20.41 -19.76 -9.75
CA ALA A 31 21.70 -20.34 -10.14
C ALA A 31 21.92 -20.32 -11.69
N ASP A 32 20.86 -20.26 -12.46
CA ASP A 32 20.89 -20.16 -13.93
C ASP A 32 20.98 -18.71 -14.46
N GLY A 33 21.10 -17.71 -13.55
CA GLY A 33 21.14 -16.28 -13.89
C GLY A 33 19.76 -15.66 -14.19
N THR A 34 18.69 -16.40 -14.03
CA THR A 34 17.32 -15.85 -14.09
C THR A 34 16.95 -15.17 -12.76
N VAL A 35 15.91 -14.35 -12.79
CA VAL A 35 15.44 -13.58 -11.62
C VAL A 35 14.00 -13.92 -11.36
N GLU A 36 13.68 -14.24 -10.11
CA GLU A 36 12.32 -14.49 -9.65
C GLU A 36 11.88 -13.51 -8.57
N LEU A 37 10.56 -13.38 -8.35
CA LEU A 37 10.00 -12.66 -7.22
C LEU A 37 10.17 -13.48 -5.94
N LYS A 38 10.68 -12.85 -4.87
CA LYS A 38 10.75 -13.49 -3.54
C LYS A 38 9.37 -13.86 -2.98
N CYS A 39 8.33 -13.09 -3.34
CA CYS A 39 6.96 -13.48 -3.09
C CYS A 39 6.38 -14.19 -4.32
N PRO A 40 6.22 -15.51 -4.31
CA PRO A 40 5.64 -16.22 -5.45
C PRO A 40 4.21 -15.74 -5.73
N PRO A 41 3.79 -15.59 -7.00
CA PRO A 41 2.44 -15.11 -7.36
C PRO A 41 1.30 -15.93 -6.73
N ALA A 42 1.51 -17.23 -6.54
CA ALA A 42 0.52 -18.11 -5.90
C ALA A 42 0.31 -17.77 -4.41
N ILE A 43 1.34 -17.32 -3.70
CA ILE A 43 1.23 -16.88 -2.30
C ILE A 43 0.50 -15.54 -2.25
N GLU A 44 0.88 -14.60 -3.11
CA GLU A 44 0.21 -13.30 -3.21
C GLU A 44 -1.28 -13.45 -3.51
N ALA A 45 -1.66 -14.26 -4.49
CA ALA A 45 -3.05 -14.56 -4.83
C ALA A 45 -3.84 -15.13 -3.65
N ARG A 46 -3.23 -16.01 -2.85
CA ARG A 46 -3.86 -16.55 -1.62
C ARG A 46 -4.05 -15.49 -0.55
N MET A 47 -3.12 -14.56 -0.38
CA MET A 47 -3.24 -13.45 0.57
C MET A 47 -4.40 -12.53 0.19
N TYR A 48 -4.56 -12.19 -1.08
CA TYR A 48 -5.70 -11.41 -1.56
C TYR A 48 -7.04 -12.13 -1.32
N GLY A 49 -7.10 -13.44 -1.58
CA GLY A 49 -8.28 -14.25 -1.32
C GLY A 49 -8.65 -14.34 0.17
N ALA A 50 -7.66 -14.39 1.05
CA ALA A 50 -7.87 -14.45 2.50
C ALA A 50 -8.31 -13.10 3.09
N GLY A 51 -7.83 -11.98 2.55
CA GLY A 51 -8.13 -10.63 3.05
C GLY A 51 -9.61 -10.27 3.02
N SER A 52 -10.38 -10.82 2.06
CA SER A 52 -11.82 -10.58 1.94
C SER A 52 -12.67 -11.31 3.00
N ALA A 53 -12.09 -12.25 3.74
CA ALA A 53 -12.78 -13.03 4.78
C ALA A 53 -12.56 -12.48 6.20
N THR A 54 -11.78 -11.40 6.37
CA THR A 54 -11.49 -10.85 7.70
C THR A 54 -12.64 -9.96 8.16
N PRO A 55 -13.23 -10.21 9.36
CA PRO A 55 -14.31 -9.38 9.91
C PRO A 55 -13.77 -8.03 10.43
N LEU A 56 -13.38 -7.14 9.51
CA LEU A 56 -12.78 -5.85 9.82
C LEU A 56 -13.70 -4.96 10.66
N ASP A 57 -15.01 -5.00 10.40
CA ASP A 57 -16.00 -4.20 11.12
C ASP A 57 -16.01 -4.49 12.62
N GLU A 58 -15.91 -5.77 13.01
CA GLU A 58 -15.86 -6.16 14.41
C GLU A 58 -14.53 -5.69 15.05
N ALA A 59 -13.40 -5.90 14.38
CA ALA A 59 -12.10 -5.45 14.85
C ALA A 59 -12.07 -3.92 15.07
N LEU A 60 -12.64 -3.14 14.16
CA LEU A 60 -12.72 -1.68 14.28
C LEU A 60 -13.57 -1.22 15.46
N ARG A 61 -14.66 -1.95 15.80
CA ARG A 61 -15.53 -1.59 16.94
C ARG A 61 -14.90 -1.85 18.30
N ILE A 62 -14.06 -2.87 18.39
CA ILE A 62 -13.47 -3.29 19.67
C ILE A 62 -12.06 -2.75 19.92
N THR A 63 -11.42 -2.15 18.90
CA THR A 63 -10.07 -1.58 19.08
C THR A 63 -10.13 -0.27 19.86
N ASP A 64 -9.23 -0.12 20.81
CA ASP A 64 -8.98 1.13 21.52
C ASP A 64 -7.84 1.94 20.87
N SER A 65 -7.24 1.42 19.80
CA SER A 65 -6.16 2.10 19.07
C SER A 65 -6.71 3.20 18.19
N SER A 66 -5.96 4.29 18.11
CA SER A 66 -6.23 5.37 17.16
C SER A 66 -6.00 4.89 15.72
N LEU A 67 -6.98 5.12 14.87
CA LEU A 67 -6.92 4.76 13.44
C LEU A 67 -6.55 5.99 12.62
N ARG A 68 -5.47 5.89 11.86
CA ARG A 68 -5.01 6.94 10.94
C ARG A 68 -4.98 6.39 9.53
N ILE A 69 -5.74 6.98 8.61
CA ILE A 69 -5.89 6.52 7.23
C ILE A 69 -5.37 7.58 6.28
N ILE A 70 -4.42 7.22 5.44
CA ILE A 70 -4.00 8.02 4.28
C ILE A 70 -4.59 7.32 3.05
N ARG A 71 -5.59 7.94 2.42
CA ARG A 71 -6.19 7.44 1.20
C ARG A 71 -5.56 8.13 -0.01
N ALA A 72 -5.02 7.35 -0.91
CA ALA A 72 -4.58 7.86 -2.22
C ALA A 72 -5.80 8.24 -3.08
N GLU A 73 -5.81 9.47 -3.62
CA GLU A 73 -6.96 10.00 -4.36
C GLU A 73 -7.36 9.13 -5.55
N LEU A 74 -6.37 8.68 -6.33
CA LEU A 74 -6.56 7.90 -7.55
C LEU A 74 -6.63 6.39 -7.30
N SER A 75 -6.68 5.94 -6.03
CA SER A 75 -6.79 4.52 -5.70
C SER A 75 -8.17 3.97 -6.08
N ASP A 76 -8.18 2.95 -6.91
CA ASP A 76 -9.35 2.14 -7.25
C ASP A 76 -9.63 1.01 -6.24
N ARG A 77 -8.70 0.78 -5.29
CA ARG A 77 -8.75 -0.32 -4.31
C ARG A 77 -9.47 0.06 -3.02
N VAL A 78 -9.40 1.33 -2.64
CA VAL A 78 -9.98 1.82 -1.38
C VAL A 78 -10.95 2.97 -1.71
N PRO A 79 -12.23 2.69 -1.95
CA PRO A 79 -13.23 3.72 -2.23
C PRO A 79 -13.51 4.57 -0.99
N GLN A 80 -13.82 5.86 -1.18
CA GLN A 80 -14.11 6.79 -0.08
C GLN A 80 -15.19 6.28 0.90
N PRO A 81 -16.30 5.66 0.44
CA PRO A 81 -17.31 5.11 1.36
C PRO A 81 -16.76 4.04 2.32
N ALA A 82 -15.74 3.27 1.93
CA ALA A 82 -15.11 2.30 2.82
C ALA A 82 -14.30 2.99 3.92
N VAL A 83 -13.57 4.06 3.59
CA VAL A 83 -12.86 4.90 4.58
C VAL A 83 -13.84 5.54 5.56
N ASP A 84 -14.94 6.10 5.05
CA ASP A 84 -15.99 6.72 5.88
C ASP A 84 -16.65 5.69 6.81
N ALA A 85 -16.86 4.46 6.31
CA ALA A 85 -17.38 3.36 7.13
C ALA A 85 -16.40 2.97 8.24
N ALA A 86 -15.12 2.83 7.92
CA ALA A 86 -14.09 2.51 8.92
C ALA A 86 -14.01 3.58 10.02
N CYS A 87 -14.05 4.86 9.64
CA CYS A 87 -14.02 5.96 10.61
C CYS A 87 -15.29 6.06 11.46
N ARG A 88 -16.45 5.62 10.95
CA ARG A 88 -17.67 5.53 11.77
C ARG A 88 -17.64 4.40 12.79
N LEU A 89 -16.91 3.33 12.52
CA LEU A 89 -16.81 2.15 13.38
C LEU A 89 -15.75 2.29 14.47
N ALA A 90 -14.62 2.90 14.15
CA ALA A 90 -13.52 3.10 15.09
C ALA A 90 -13.84 4.22 16.09
N ARG A 91 -13.36 4.08 17.33
CA ARG A 91 -13.57 5.08 18.41
C ARG A 91 -12.83 6.40 18.14
N ASP A 92 -11.63 6.29 17.61
CA ASP A 92 -10.79 7.42 17.21
C ASP A 92 -10.27 7.17 15.81
N CYS A 93 -10.76 7.96 14.85
CA CYS A 93 -10.36 7.83 13.45
C CYS A 93 -10.13 9.19 12.82
N ARG A 94 -9.00 9.30 12.12
CA ARG A 94 -8.74 10.42 11.22
C ARG A 94 -8.31 9.90 9.85
N ALA A 95 -8.94 10.40 8.81
CA ALA A 95 -8.60 10.09 7.43
C ALA A 95 -8.19 11.35 6.68
N VAL A 96 -7.17 11.25 5.84
CA VAL A 96 -6.72 12.30 4.92
C VAL A 96 -6.64 11.74 3.52
N ILE A 97 -6.90 12.59 2.51
CA ILE A 97 -6.72 12.24 1.11
C ILE A 97 -5.39 12.80 0.64
N MET A 98 -4.55 11.94 0.08
CA MET A 98 -3.31 12.34 -0.60
C MET A 98 -3.60 12.54 -2.09
N PRO A 99 -3.51 13.77 -2.61
CA PRO A 99 -3.93 14.08 -3.98
C PRO A 99 -2.92 13.58 -5.01
N GLY A 100 -3.43 13.26 -6.20
CA GLY A 100 -2.62 12.97 -7.39
C GLY A 100 -1.81 11.69 -7.36
N VAL A 101 -2.03 10.78 -6.39
CA VAL A 101 -1.31 9.50 -6.27
C VAL A 101 -2.24 8.32 -6.41
N THR A 102 -1.69 7.21 -6.92
CA THR A 102 -2.40 5.95 -7.06
C THR A 102 -2.33 5.11 -5.77
N HIS A 103 -2.82 3.87 -5.83
CA HIS A 103 -2.70 2.92 -4.71
C HIS A 103 -1.26 2.69 -4.24
N PHE A 104 -0.29 3.02 -5.07
CA PHE A 104 1.15 2.90 -4.81
C PHE A 104 1.79 4.19 -4.25
N ALA A 105 1.01 5.04 -3.61
CA ALA A 105 1.48 6.31 -3.02
C ALA A 105 2.84 6.21 -2.29
N PRO A 106 3.14 5.18 -1.47
CA PRO A 106 4.45 5.04 -0.81
C PRO A 106 5.62 4.86 -1.79
N MET A 107 5.37 4.35 -2.99
CA MET A 107 6.36 4.15 -4.04
C MET A 107 6.46 5.37 -4.96
N GLU A 108 5.37 6.11 -5.09
CA GLU A 108 5.28 7.29 -5.95
C GLU A 108 5.81 8.55 -5.26
N GLN A 109 5.50 8.72 -3.97
CA GLN A 109 5.87 9.90 -3.18
C GLN A 109 6.28 9.51 -1.74
N PRO A 110 7.36 8.75 -1.55
CA PRO A 110 7.75 8.20 -0.24
C PRO A 110 7.96 9.26 0.84
N GLU A 111 8.58 10.40 0.51
CA GLU A 111 8.83 11.48 1.48
C GLU A 111 7.54 12.19 1.90
N ALA A 112 6.58 12.34 0.99
CA ALA A 112 5.30 12.95 1.29
C ALA A 112 4.43 12.04 2.17
N VAL A 113 4.43 10.73 1.89
CA VAL A 113 3.76 9.73 2.73
C VAL A 113 4.38 9.71 4.12
N ALA A 114 5.71 9.68 4.23
CA ALA A 114 6.41 9.69 5.51
C ALA A 114 6.04 10.93 6.34
N ARG A 115 6.00 12.12 5.71
CA ARG A 115 5.58 13.36 6.37
C ARG A 115 4.16 13.26 6.91
N LEU A 116 3.19 12.82 6.07
CA LEU A 116 1.81 12.65 6.50
C LEU A 116 1.66 11.64 7.64
N CYS A 117 2.43 10.54 7.62
CA CYS A 117 2.44 9.59 8.72
C CYS A 117 2.90 10.26 10.02
N LEU A 118 4.00 11.02 10.00
CA LEU A 118 4.51 11.72 11.18
C LEU A 118 3.53 12.77 11.70
N GLU A 119 2.89 13.52 10.82
CA GLU A 119 1.87 14.52 11.17
C GLU A 119 0.67 13.87 11.85
N LEU A 120 0.15 12.79 11.29
CA LEU A 120 -1.02 12.08 11.83
C LEU A 120 -0.74 11.33 13.14
N LEU A 121 0.51 10.91 13.38
CA LEU A 121 0.93 10.24 14.62
C LEU A 121 1.26 11.21 15.75
N ALA A 122 1.49 12.49 15.43
CA ALA A 122 1.77 13.52 16.42
C ALA A 122 0.51 14.12 17.07
N GLU A 123 -0.67 13.75 16.58
CA GLU A 123 -1.99 14.17 17.08
C GLU A 123 -2.53 13.22 18.14
#